data_092f265f26ab070880e10ed6d690b619
#
_entry.id   092f265f26ab070880e10ed6d690b619
#
_cell.length_a   1.000
_cell.length_b   1.000
_cell.length_c   1.000
_cell.angle_alpha   90.00
_cell.angle_beta   90.00
_cell.angle_gamma   90.00
#
_symmetry.space_group_name_H-M   'P 1'
#
loop_
_entity.id
_entity.type
_entity.pdbx_description
1 polymer ?
#
loop_
_entity_poly.entity_id
_entity_poly.type
_entity_poly.pdbx_seq_one_letter_code
_entity_poly.pdbx_strand_id
1 'polypeptide(L)'
;MNKMTKLFAVGLLVTGLSACDVKNDNNVGQPVSLLEGNIALVLPTEFTDQSDKISSPSSNKRVYATKNGEKAVVIILNEKDTAGLDVLAQRLIEQQKGRDANLQIVTNKTIQVDGKPLQQLDSIITSGGQKAYSSVVMGNVDNNSMTLQITVPAENQQQAQTETESIISTLKLK
;
A
#
# COMPACT_ATOMS: atom_id res chain seq x y z
N MET A 1 68.50 38.99 -27.82
CA MET A 1 69.01 37.71 -28.35
C MET A 1 68.27 36.56 -27.72
N ASN A 2 67.64 35.76 -28.60
CA ASN A 2 67.34 34.33 -28.42
C ASN A 2 66.29 33.95 -27.37
N LYS A 3 65.34 33.35 -27.72
CA LYS A 3 64.76 32.21 -28.51
C LYS A 3 63.65 31.60 -27.67
N MET A 4 62.48 31.71 -28.20
CA MET A 4 61.59 30.57 -28.54
C MET A 4 61.76 29.32 -27.74
N THR A 5 60.69 28.92 -27.00
CA THR A 5 60.22 27.56 -27.11
C THR A 5 58.73 27.56 -26.78
N LYS A 6 57.97 27.19 -27.77
CA LYS A 6 56.55 26.80 -27.65
C LYS A 6 56.48 25.48 -26.89
N LEU A 7 55.61 25.38 -25.91
CA LEU A 7 55.14 24.08 -25.44
C LEU A 7 53.61 24.09 -25.43
N PHE A 8 53.10 23.29 -26.29
CA PHE A 8 51.70 22.88 -26.34
C PHE A 8 51.36 22.15 -25.06
N ALA A 9 50.46 22.70 -24.25
CA ALA A 9 49.79 21.93 -23.22
C ALA A 9 48.45 21.48 -23.77
N VAL A 10 48.40 20.23 -24.13
CA VAL A 10 47.18 19.51 -24.48
C VAL A 10 46.30 19.48 -23.25
N GLY A 11 45.18 20.20 -23.28
CA GLY A 11 44.14 20.12 -22.26
C GLY A 11 43.49 18.76 -22.33
N LEU A 12 43.69 17.94 -21.32
CA LEU A 12 42.85 16.78 -21.08
C LEU A 12 41.50 17.25 -20.55
N LEU A 13 40.51 17.19 -21.40
CA LEU A 13 39.12 17.25 -21.02
C LEU A 13 38.81 15.97 -20.20
N VAL A 14 38.87 16.08 -18.89
CA VAL A 14 38.26 15.11 -18.02
C VAL A 14 36.76 15.37 -18.05
N THR A 15 36.06 14.68 -18.93
CA THR A 15 34.64 14.55 -18.84
C THR A 15 34.35 13.81 -17.56
N GLY A 16 33.97 14.55 -16.51
CA GLY A 16 33.39 13.99 -15.31
C GLY A 16 32.10 13.28 -15.68
N LEU A 17 32.17 11.97 -15.80
CA LEU A 17 31.02 11.11 -15.70
C LEU A 17 30.48 11.32 -14.28
N SER A 18 29.50 12.22 -14.18
CA SER A 18 28.60 12.19 -13.05
C SER A 18 27.95 10.82 -13.07
N ALA A 19 28.53 9.88 -12.34
CA ALA A 19 27.82 8.70 -11.92
C ALA A 19 26.61 9.23 -11.12
N CYS A 20 25.46 9.31 -11.78
CA CYS A 20 24.21 9.24 -11.06
C CYS A 20 24.31 7.93 -10.29
N ASP A 21 24.55 8.02 -8.99
CA ASP A 21 24.18 6.98 -8.06
C ASP A 21 22.67 6.79 -8.22
N VAL A 22 22.31 5.98 -9.19
CA VAL A 22 21.06 5.26 -9.16
C VAL A 22 21.24 4.37 -7.93
N LYS A 23 20.78 4.86 -6.77
CA LYS A 23 20.43 3.97 -5.69
C LYS A 23 19.46 2.99 -6.30
N ASN A 24 19.98 1.82 -6.66
CA ASN A 24 19.21 0.65 -6.85
C ASN A 24 18.59 0.33 -5.47
N ASP A 25 17.50 1.03 -5.16
CA ASP A 25 16.54 0.52 -4.21
C ASP A 25 15.93 -0.71 -4.87
N ASN A 26 16.70 -1.82 -4.81
CA ASN A 26 16.20 -3.17 -5.02
C ASN A 26 15.25 -3.55 -3.87
N ASN A 27 14.36 -2.65 -3.53
CA ASN A 27 13.17 -2.95 -2.76
C ASN A 27 12.14 -3.52 -3.74
N VAL A 28 12.52 -4.65 -4.36
CA VAL A 28 11.59 -5.45 -5.13
C VAL A 28 10.60 -5.99 -4.10
N GLY A 29 9.45 -5.35 -3.98
CA GLY A 29 8.39 -5.81 -3.09
C GLY A 29 7.98 -7.24 -3.45
N GLN A 30 7.36 -7.93 -2.52
CA GLN A 30 6.85 -9.27 -2.76
C GLN A 30 5.50 -9.21 -3.48
N PRO A 31 5.32 -9.91 -4.60
CA PRO A 31 4.05 -9.97 -5.29
C PRO A 31 3.08 -10.87 -4.51
N VAL A 32 1.84 -10.40 -4.38
CA VAL A 32 0.71 -11.16 -3.85
C VAL A 32 -0.30 -11.32 -4.98
N SER A 33 -0.80 -12.52 -5.19
CA SER A 33 -1.77 -12.85 -6.24
C SER A 33 -2.90 -13.69 -5.68
N LEU A 34 -4.13 -13.34 -6.02
CA LEU A 34 -5.37 -13.97 -5.58
C LEU A 34 -6.30 -14.18 -6.77
N LEU A 35 -7.27 -15.09 -6.63
CA LEU A 35 -8.24 -15.42 -7.68
C LEU A 35 -7.55 -15.69 -9.03
N GLU A 36 -6.56 -16.60 -9.02
CA GLU A 36 -5.82 -17.01 -10.23
C GLU A 36 -5.17 -15.83 -10.99
N GLY A 37 -4.81 -14.76 -10.25
CA GLY A 37 -4.18 -13.57 -10.80
C GLY A 37 -5.15 -12.45 -11.20
N ASN A 38 -6.43 -12.59 -10.90
CA ASN A 38 -7.41 -11.51 -11.12
C ASN A 38 -7.26 -10.35 -10.13
N ILE A 39 -6.65 -10.62 -8.97
CA ILE A 39 -6.24 -9.61 -8.01
C ILE A 39 -4.74 -9.79 -7.77
N ALA A 40 -3.97 -8.74 -7.99
CA ALA A 40 -2.55 -8.71 -7.71
C ALA A 40 -2.15 -7.40 -7.04
N LEU A 41 -1.20 -7.45 -6.12
CA LEU A 41 -0.58 -6.26 -5.51
C LEU A 41 0.86 -6.60 -5.11
N VAL A 42 1.63 -5.56 -4.82
CA VAL A 42 3.01 -5.70 -4.36
C VAL A 42 3.11 -5.14 -2.95
N LEU A 43 3.56 -5.96 -2.00
CA LEU A 43 3.81 -5.54 -0.63
C LEU A 43 5.30 -5.26 -0.42
N PRO A 44 5.67 -4.30 0.43
CA PRO A 44 7.05 -4.16 0.90
C PRO A 44 7.58 -5.46 1.48
N THR A 45 8.88 -5.71 1.34
CA THR A 45 9.53 -6.97 1.76
C THR A 45 9.50 -7.21 3.28
N GLU A 46 9.21 -6.17 4.06
CA GLU A 46 9.08 -6.27 5.52
C GLU A 46 7.82 -7.02 5.98
N PHE A 47 6.82 -7.17 5.11
CA PHE A 47 5.62 -7.94 5.39
C PHE A 47 5.87 -9.42 5.17
N THR A 48 5.35 -10.25 6.05
CA THR A 48 5.41 -11.72 5.93
C THR A 48 4.00 -12.30 6.00
N ASP A 49 3.76 -13.36 5.25
CA ASP A 49 2.47 -14.06 5.28
C ASP A 49 2.26 -14.70 6.66
N GLN A 50 1.15 -14.34 7.29
CA GLN A 50 0.72 -14.84 8.60
C GLN A 50 -0.62 -15.58 8.50
N SER A 51 -1.08 -15.89 7.30
CA SER A 51 -2.43 -16.43 7.07
C SER A 51 -2.66 -17.76 7.80
N ASP A 52 -1.63 -18.57 7.97
CA ASP A 52 -1.72 -19.86 8.68
C ASP A 52 -1.69 -19.71 10.21
N LYS A 53 -1.33 -18.53 10.71
CA LYS A 53 -1.17 -18.25 12.15
C LYS A 53 -2.39 -17.59 12.80
N ILE A 54 -3.38 -17.22 12.00
CA ILE A 54 -4.62 -16.61 12.52
C ILE A 54 -5.51 -17.66 13.14
N SER A 55 -6.28 -17.26 14.18
CA SER A 55 -7.14 -18.16 14.97
C SER A 55 -8.22 -18.88 14.15
N SER A 56 -8.56 -18.37 12.98
CA SER A 56 -9.52 -18.97 12.06
C SER A 56 -8.98 -18.88 10.64
N PRO A 57 -8.03 -19.75 10.25
CA PRO A 57 -7.55 -19.79 8.88
C PRO A 57 -8.71 -20.05 7.91
N SER A 58 -8.76 -19.28 6.85
CA SER A 58 -9.82 -19.39 5.85
C SER A 58 -9.22 -19.14 4.48
N SER A 59 -9.62 -19.91 3.48
CA SER A 59 -9.13 -19.78 2.11
C SER A 59 -9.46 -18.43 1.48
N ASN A 60 -10.46 -17.73 2.02
CA ASN A 60 -10.88 -16.42 1.55
C ASN A 60 -10.24 -15.25 2.29
N LYS A 61 -9.31 -15.50 3.23
CA LYS A 61 -8.62 -14.46 4.00
C LYS A 61 -7.10 -14.65 3.94
N ARG A 62 -6.40 -13.58 3.63
CA ARG A 62 -4.93 -13.48 3.68
C ARG A 62 -4.52 -12.39 4.66
N VAL A 63 -3.50 -12.66 5.44
CA VAL A 63 -2.97 -11.73 6.42
C VAL A 63 -1.45 -11.64 6.25
N TYR A 64 -0.96 -10.44 6.07
CA TYR A 64 0.46 -10.11 6.02
C TYR A 64 0.76 -9.12 7.14
N ALA A 65 1.85 -9.30 7.85
CA ALA A 65 2.25 -8.39 8.91
C ALA A 65 3.77 -8.23 8.96
N THR A 66 4.21 -7.11 9.49
CA THR A 66 5.61 -6.90 9.85
C THR A 66 5.98 -7.72 11.07
N LYS A 67 7.27 -8.01 11.25
CA LYS A 67 7.78 -8.86 12.33
C LYS A 67 7.41 -8.34 13.73
N ASN A 68 7.36 -7.02 13.88
CA ASN A 68 6.97 -6.36 15.13
C ASN A 68 5.45 -6.25 15.32
N GLY A 69 4.66 -6.62 14.29
CA GLY A 69 3.19 -6.57 14.33
C GLY A 69 2.58 -5.16 14.26
N GLU A 70 3.37 -4.12 14.03
CA GLU A 70 2.88 -2.74 13.98
C GLU A 70 2.12 -2.42 12.69
N LYS A 71 2.47 -3.11 11.60
CA LYS A 71 1.81 -2.95 10.30
C LYS A 71 1.19 -4.26 9.86
N ALA A 72 0.01 -4.18 9.26
CA ALA A 72 -0.69 -5.34 8.75
C ALA A 72 -1.44 -5.02 7.45
N VAL A 73 -1.53 -6.01 6.59
CA VAL A 73 -2.37 -6.01 5.39
C VAL A 73 -3.27 -7.24 5.47
N VAL A 74 -4.56 -7.01 5.38
CA VAL A 74 -5.58 -8.06 5.40
C VAL A 74 -6.37 -8.00 4.10
N ILE A 75 -6.49 -9.11 3.41
CA ILE A 75 -7.30 -9.24 2.20
C ILE A 75 -8.38 -10.26 2.48
N ILE A 76 -9.63 -9.89 2.28
CA ILE A 76 -10.79 -10.75 2.47
C ILE A 76 -11.57 -10.81 1.17
N LEU A 77 -11.90 -12.02 0.76
CA LEU A 77 -12.75 -12.30 -0.40
C LEU A 77 -14.02 -12.97 0.10
N ASN A 78 -15.15 -12.40 -0.23
CA ASN A 78 -16.47 -12.94 0.09
C ASN A 78 -17.28 -13.14 -1.20
N GLU A 79 -18.47 -13.65 -1.10
CA GLU A 79 -19.43 -13.62 -2.18
C GLU A 79 -19.72 -12.17 -2.59
N LYS A 80 -20.03 -11.98 -3.86
CA LYS A 80 -20.33 -10.66 -4.43
C LYS A 80 -21.42 -9.95 -3.63
N ASP A 81 -21.12 -8.73 -3.17
CA ASP A 81 -22.10 -7.87 -2.53
C ASP A 81 -22.89 -7.11 -3.61
N THR A 82 -24.19 -7.04 -3.44
CA THR A 82 -25.08 -6.28 -4.34
C THR A 82 -25.27 -4.83 -3.92
N ALA A 83 -24.73 -4.45 -2.74
CA ALA A 83 -24.80 -3.09 -2.25
C ALA A 83 -23.91 -2.14 -3.07
N GLY A 84 -24.34 -0.89 -3.19
CA GLY A 84 -23.52 0.17 -3.79
C GLY A 84 -22.28 0.48 -2.93
N LEU A 85 -21.26 1.09 -3.55
CA LEU A 85 -20.01 1.42 -2.87
C LEU A 85 -20.21 2.39 -1.69
N ASP A 86 -21.14 3.31 -1.81
CA ASP A 86 -21.55 4.24 -0.75
C ASP A 86 -22.14 3.50 0.47
N VAL A 87 -22.96 2.48 0.21
CA VAL A 87 -23.55 1.63 1.27
C VAL A 87 -22.46 0.81 1.97
N LEU A 88 -21.51 0.27 1.20
CA LEU A 88 -20.36 -0.45 1.76
C LEU A 88 -19.52 0.46 2.67
N ALA A 89 -19.25 1.68 2.22
CA ALA A 89 -18.52 2.66 3.02
C ALA A 89 -19.27 3.02 4.31
N GLN A 90 -20.57 3.26 4.23
CA GLN A 90 -21.40 3.59 5.39
C GLN A 90 -21.41 2.46 6.41
N ARG A 91 -21.59 1.20 5.97
CA ARG A 91 -21.53 0.02 6.85
C ARG A 91 -20.19 -0.09 7.57
N LEU A 92 -19.07 0.16 6.86
CA LEU A 92 -17.74 0.13 7.45
C LEU A 92 -17.56 1.24 8.49
N ILE A 93 -18.02 2.47 8.19
CA ILE A 93 -17.97 3.61 9.13
C ILE A 93 -18.75 3.27 10.40
N GLU A 94 -19.96 2.73 10.28
CA GLU A 94 -20.79 2.34 11.43
C GLU A 94 -20.13 1.24 12.26
N GLN A 95 -19.53 0.24 11.59
CA GLN A 95 -18.80 -0.83 12.26
C GLN A 95 -17.57 -0.29 13.02
N GLN A 96 -16.82 0.63 12.41
CA GLN A 96 -15.64 1.23 13.04
C GLN A 96 -16.04 2.14 14.21
N LYS A 97 -17.09 2.94 14.06
CA LYS A 97 -17.63 3.78 15.15
C LYS A 97 -18.12 2.96 16.34
N GLY A 98 -18.66 1.78 16.10
CA GLY A 98 -19.05 0.86 17.17
C GLY A 98 -17.87 0.33 17.99
N ARG A 99 -16.67 0.35 17.43
CA ARG A 99 -15.43 -0.09 18.10
C ARG A 99 -14.62 1.06 18.70
N ASP A 100 -14.67 2.23 18.05
CA ASP A 100 -13.95 3.44 18.45
C ASP A 100 -14.85 4.65 18.31
N ALA A 101 -15.32 5.17 19.46
CA ALA A 101 -16.12 6.39 19.50
C ALA A 101 -15.36 7.64 19.04
N ASN A 102 -14.02 7.60 19.03
CA ASN A 102 -13.14 8.68 18.59
C ASN A 102 -12.65 8.51 17.14
N LEU A 103 -13.29 7.65 16.37
CA LEU A 103 -12.96 7.43 14.96
C LEU A 103 -12.90 8.75 14.19
N GLN A 104 -11.81 8.94 13.46
CA GLN A 104 -11.64 10.08 12.54
C GLN A 104 -11.61 9.55 11.11
N ILE A 105 -12.54 9.99 10.28
CA ILE A 105 -12.52 9.70 8.85
C ILE A 105 -11.60 10.71 8.16
N VAL A 106 -10.58 10.21 7.48
CA VAL A 106 -9.58 11.02 6.75
C VAL A 106 -9.98 11.13 5.28
N THR A 107 -10.36 10.01 4.66
CA THR A 107 -10.72 9.94 3.25
C THR A 107 -11.91 9.01 3.07
N ASN A 108 -12.83 9.40 2.21
CA ASN A 108 -13.93 8.54 1.74
C ASN A 108 -14.18 8.89 0.27
N LYS A 109 -13.64 8.08 -0.64
CA LYS A 109 -13.68 8.37 -2.09
C LYS A 109 -13.80 7.09 -2.92
N THR A 110 -14.38 7.23 -4.10
CA THR A 110 -14.30 6.19 -5.13
C THR A 110 -13.00 6.33 -5.91
N ILE A 111 -12.28 5.24 -6.07
CA ILE A 111 -11.09 5.13 -6.90
C ILE A 111 -11.34 4.20 -8.09
N GLN A 112 -10.56 4.34 -9.14
CA GLN A 112 -10.59 3.46 -10.31
C GLN A 112 -9.32 2.63 -10.36
N VAL A 113 -9.47 1.31 -10.41
CA VAL A 113 -8.37 0.36 -10.58
C VAL A 113 -8.67 -0.51 -11.78
N ASP A 114 -7.85 -0.38 -12.83
CA ASP A 114 -8.03 -1.08 -14.10
C ASP A 114 -9.47 -1.01 -14.65
N GLY A 115 -10.08 0.19 -14.54
CA GLY A 115 -11.45 0.46 -14.99
C GLY A 115 -12.57 -0.02 -14.07
N LYS A 116 -12.24 -0.64 -12.93
CA LYS A 116 -13.21 -1.10 -11.92
C LYS A 116 -13.30 -0.07 -10.79
N PRO A 117 -14.52 0.41 -10.45
CA PRO A 117 -14.69 1.33 -9.32
C PRO A 117 -14.58 0.59 -8.00
N LEU A 118 -13.79 1.13 -7.09
CA LEU A 118 -13.64 0.66 -5.72
C LEU A 118 -13.83 1.84 -4.76
N GLN A 119 -14.28 1.54 -3.55
CA GLN A 119 -14.37 2.53 -2.49
C GLN A 119 -13.14 2.49 -1.61
N GLN A 120 -12.49 3.64 -1.40
CA GLN A 120 -11.41 3.81 -0.43
C GLN A 120 -11.92 4.60 0.76
N LEU A 121 -11.76 4.04 1.95
CA LEU A 121 -12.05 4.67 3.24
C LEU A 121 -10.79 4.66 4.10
N ASP A 122 -10.27 5.84 4.41
CA ASP A 122 -9.16 5.99 5.33
C ASP A 122 -9.64 6.59 6.64
N SER A 123 -9.17 6.03 7.74
CA SER A 123 -9.57 6.43 9.08
C SER A 123 -8.41 6.33 10.07
N ILE A 124 -8.47 7.12 11.12
CA ILE A 124 -7.61 6.97 12.31
C ILE A 124 -8.43 6.31 13.39
N ILE A 125 -7.95 5.16 13.85
CA ILE A 125 -8.56 4.32 14.88
C ILE A 125 -7.67 4.35 16.11
N THR A 126 -8.28 4.51 17.28
CA THR A 126 -7.58 4.43 18.57
C THR A 126 -7.87 3.09 19.22
N SER A 127 -6.84 2.33 19.52
CA SER A 127 -6.94 1.05 20.22
C SER A 127 -5.85 0.95 21.27
N GLY A 128 -6.22 0.67 22.53
CA GLY A 128 -5.25 0.55 23.63
C GLY A 128 -4.40 1.81 23.85
N GLY A 129 -4.91 2.99 23.54
CA GLY A 129 -4.18 4.27 23.64
C GLY A 129 -3.24 4.55 22.48
N GLN A 130 -3.13 3.65 21.51
CA GLN A 130 -2.33 3.83 20.31
C GLN A 130 -3.23 4.19 19.12
N LYS A 131 -2.75 5.08 18.27
CA LYS A 131 -3.43 5.47 17.04
C LYS A 131 -2.87 4.68 15.87
N ALA A 132 -3.78 4.10 15.07
CA ALA A 132 -3.46 3.45 13.83
C ALA A 132 -4.18 4.13 12.66
N TYR A 133 -3.50 4.27 11.54
CA TYR A 133 -4.07 4.66 10.27
C TYR A 133 -4.55 3.40 9.54
N SER A 134 -5.83 3.34 9.25
CA SER A 134 -6.45 2.24 8.52
C SER A 134 -6.93 2.73 7.17
N SER A 135 -6.42 2.15 6.11
CA SER A 135 -6.91 2.38 4.75
C SER A 135 -7.61 1.12 4.27
N VAL A 136 -8.88 1.23 3.91
CA VAL A 136 -9.69 0.12 3.43
C VAL A 136 -10.15 0.39 2.02
N VAL A 137 -9.80 -0.50 1.09
CA VAL A 137 -10.29 -0.50 -0.29
C VAL A 137 -11.24 -1.67 -0.45
N MET A 138 -12.45 -1.40 -0.92
CA MET A 138 -13.49 -2.41 -1.04
C MET A 138 -14.30 -2.26 -2.33
N GLY A 139 -14.82 -3.37 -2.82
CA GLY A 139 -15.68 -3.41 -3.98
C GLY A 139 -15.76 -4.81 -4.58
N ASN A 140 -16.48 -4.94 -5.69
CA ASN A 140 -16.64 -6.21 -6.37
C ASN A 140 -15.55 -6.41 -7.42
N VAL A 141 -14.96 -7.60 -7.42
CA VAL A 141 -14.02 -8.08 -8.44
C VAL A 141 -14.55 -9.42 -8.93
N ASP A 142 -15.01 -9.45 -10.16
CA ASP A 142 -15.71 -10.59 -10.77
C ASP A 142 -16.95 -11.00 -9.94
N ASN A 143 -16.97 -12.24 -9.46
CA ASN A 143 -18.04 -12.77 -8.62
C ASN A 143 -17.73 -12.69 -7.12
N ASN A 144 -16.72 -11.92 -6.74
CA ASN A 144 -16.30 -11.78 -5.34
C ASN A 144 -16.41 -10.33 -4.90
N SER A 145 -16.69 -10.14 -3.63
CA SER A 145 -16.47 -8.88 -2.93
C SER A 145 -15.08 -8.91 -2.30
N MET A 146 -14.25 -7.94 -2.63
CA MET A 146 -12.91 -7.78 -2.09
C MET A 146 -12.89 -6.69 -1.02
N THR A 147 -12.23 -6.96 0.09
CA THR A 147 -11.83 -5.96 1.08
C THR A 147 -10.32 -6.07 1.29
N LEU A 148 -9.59 -5.02 0.95
CA LEU A 148 -8.18 -4.84 1.23
C LEU A 148 -8.06 -3.82 2.36
N GLN A 149 -7.56 -4.23 3.52
CA GLN A 149 -7.31 -3.35 4.65
C GLN A 149 -5.81 -3.26 4.92
N ILE A 150 -5.29 -2.05 4.97
CA ILE A 150 -3.90 -1.74 5.32
C ILE A 150 -3.93 -0.96 6.61
N THR A 151 -3.18 -1.41 7.62
CA THR A 151 -3.08 -0.74 8.92
C THR A 151 -1.62 -0.44 9.21
N VAL A 152 -1.32 0.81 9.53
CA VAL A 152 0.03 1.28 9.87
C VAL A 152 -0.06 2.22 11.09
N PRO A 153 1.04 2.46 11.84
CA PRO A 153 1.04 3.45 12.91
C PRO A 153 0.65 4.84 12.41
N ALA A 154 -0.12 5.59 13.22
CA ALA A 154 -0.61 6.93 12.86
C ALA A 154 0.12 8.05 13.61
N GLU A 155 1.35 7.84 14.06
CA GLU A 155 2.17 8.87 14.71
C GLU A 155 2.43 10.06 13.77
N ASN A 156 2.61 9.77 12.48
CA ASN A 156 2.64 10.74 11.41
C ASN A 156 1.59 10.38 10.35
N GLN A 157 0.47 11.09 10.36
CA GLN A 157 -0.65 10.82 9.46
C GLN A 157 -0.25 10.92 7.99
N GLN A 158 0.54 11.92 7.60
CA GLN A 158 0.95 12.10 6.20
C GLN A 158 1.84 10.96 5.72
N GLN A 159 2.76 10.49 6.55
CA GLN A 159 3.61 9.35 6.25
C GLN A 159 2.78 8.07 6.14
N ALA A 160 1.86 7.84 7.07
CA ALA A 160 0.95 6.71 7.06
C ALA A 160 0.08 6.68 5.79
N GLN A 161 -0.46 7.82 5.40
CA GLN A 161 -1.23 7.96 4.16
C GLN A 161 -0.37 7.65 2.94
N THR A 162 0.84 8.20 2.85
CA THR A 162 1.76 7.95 1.73
C THR A 162 2.11 6.47 1.63
N GLU A 163 2.36 5.81 2.75
CA GLU A 163 2.69 4.39 2.79
C GLU A 163 1.52 3.52 2.32
N THR A 164 0.32 3.77 2.82
CA THR A 164 -0.87 3.02 2.41
C THR A 164 -1.22 3.25 0.94
N GLU A 165 -1.14 4.48 0.45
CA GLU A 165 -1.36 4.81 -0.96
C GLU A 165 -0.32 4.17 -1.89
N SER A 166 0.94 4.06 -1.44
CA SER A 166 1.98 3.36 -2.18
C SER A 166 1.62 1.88 -2.41
N ILE A 167 1.09 1.20 -1.41
CA ILE A 167 0.63 -0.19 -1.54
C ILE A 167 -0.60 -0.26 -2.46
N ILE A 168 -1.60 0.61 -2.26
CA ILE A 168 -2.84 0.64 -3.06
C ILE A 168 -2.52 0.90 -4.53
N SER A 169 -1.53 1.74 -4.83
CA SER A 169 -1.13 2.07 -6.21
C SER A 169 -0.59 0.86 -6.99
N THR A 170 -0.16 -0.20 -6.30
CA THR A 170 0.29 -1.45 -6.91
C THR A 170 -0.85 -2.42 -7.22
N LEU A 171 -2.07 -2.15 -6.73
CA LEU A 171 -3.23 -3.02 -6.93
C LEU A 171 -3.58 -3.10 -8.42
N LYS A 172 -3.73 -4.32 -8.91
CA LYS A 172 -4.13 -4.66 -10.27
C LYS A 172 -5.34 -5.59 -10.24
N LEU A 173 -6.31 -5.31 -11.10
CA LEU A 173 -7.52 -6.09 -11.27
C LEU A 173 -7.66 -6.48 -12.74
N LYS A 174 -7.93 -7.75 -13.00
CA LYS A 174 -8.21 -8.24 -14.37
C LYS A 174 -9.68 -8.49 -14.55
#